data_f0fbe5d29aef1e11f14c1e1dce08decb
#
_entry.id   f0fbe5d29aef1e11f14c1e1dce08decb
#
_cell.length_a   1.000
_cell.length_b   1.000
_cell.length_c   1.000
_cell.angle_alpha   90.00
_cell.angle_beta   90.00
_cell.angle_gamma   90.00
#
_symmetry.space_group_name_H-M   'P 1'
#
loop_
_entity.id
_entity.type
_entity.pdbx_description
1 polymer ?
#
loop_
_entity_poly.entity_id
_entity_poly.type
_entity_poly.pdbx_seq_one_letter_code
_entity_poly.pdbx_strand_id
1 'polypeptide(L)'
;MTITRRSFGIAALGAAAMPALFNAKGAAALAATPAIPAGTASAKIDPLMLVDPELREGAELILSRPLPGPLDHKAILAMRQGVPPPAAPMPAPAPAIEMRRIPGTKGQPEVSIAVIGARRDGGNRPAVLHIHGGGFILGRMQDTFVASQQLAEELDCVVVEVEYRLSPETVFPGPLEDCHTALVWLHANAAELGVNPNSIAVMGESAGGGMAAMLAIAARDRGSVPLCYQVLIYPMLDDRTGTTRRVPPFIGTIGWNEAGNAVGWSSLMGVPAGSDRVPSGAVPARTSDLSGLPPTFIGVGAIDLFVDENIAYAQRLIAHAVPTQLLVVPGAYHGFDFIAPRSRASRTFIASWKLALGAAFRDRAAASG
;
A
#
# COMPACT_ATOMS: atom_id res chain seq x y z
N MET A 1 6.75 -56.86 31.16
CA MET A 1 7.83 -55.91 31.55
C MET A 1 7.16 -54.55 31.65
N THR A 2 6.86 -54.13 32.88
CA THR A 2 5.93 -53.05 33.22
C THR A 2 6.75 -51.75 33.39
N ILE A 3 6.46 -50.69 32.67
CA ILE A 3 7.11 -49.40 32.85
C ILE A 3 6.09 -48.43 33.47
N THR A 4 6.37 -48.00 34.66
CA THR A 4 5.62 -47.12 35.54
C THR A 4 5.61 -45.67 35.05
N ARG A 5 4.45 -45.02 35.05
CA ARG A 5 4.26 -43.58 34.91
C ARG A 5 4.80 -42.85 36.13
N ARG A 6 5.67 -41.87 35.93
CA ARG A 6 6.05 -40.86 36.95
C ARG A 6 5.20 -39.62 36.75
N SER A 7 4.39 -39.32 37.75
CA SER A 7 3.64 -38.08 37.91
C SER A 7 4.58 -36.93 38.27
N PHE A 8 4.57 -35.83 37.55
CA PHE A 8 5.17 -34.56 37.96
C PHE A 8 4.07 -33.69 38.60
N GLY A 9 4.22 -33.43 39.89
CA GLY A 9 3.37 -32.51 40.63
C GLY A 9 3.73 -31.06 40.30
N ILE A 10 2.68 -30.29 40.02
CA ILE A 10 2.73 -28.83 39.85
C ILE A 10 2.53 -28.22 41.22
N ALA A 11 3.55 -27.57 41.77
CA ALA A 11 3.44 -26.78 42.99
C ALA A 11 2.76 -25.44 42.68
N ALA A 12 1.63 -25.18 43.33
CA ALA A 12 0.96 -23.90 43.31
C ALA A 12 1.76 -22.89 44.16
N LEU A 13 2.25 -21.83 43.54
CA LEU A 13 2.79 -20.65 44.19
C LEU A 13 1.71 -19.60 44.35
N GLY A 14 1.52 -19.15 45.59
CA GLY A 14 0.45 -18.27 46.06
C GLY A 14 0.45 -16.89 45.43
N ALA A 15 -0.74 -16.39 45.18
CA ALA A 15 -1.03 -15.03 44.79
C ALA A 15 -0.75 -14.07 45.94
N ALA A 16 0.28 -13.23 45.82
CA ALA A 16 0.44 -12.05 46.66
C ALA A 16 -0.26 -10.86 45.98
N ALA A 17 -1.26 -10.33 46.65
CA ALA A 17 -2.01 -9.14 46.24
C ALA A 17 -1.10 -7.89 46.25
N MET A 18 -0.91 -7.23 45.11
CA MET A 18 -0.41 -5.88 45.07
C MET A 18 -1.56 -4.87 45.09
N PRO A 19 -1.48 -3.78 45.88
CA PRO A 19 -2.53 -2.79 45.94
C PRO A 19 -2.52 -1.91 44.70
N ALA A 20 -3.72 -1.65 44.16
CA ALA A 20 -3.95 -0.71 43.06
C ALA A 20 -3.70 0.72 43.53
N LEU A 21 -2.68 1.36 42.92
CA LEU A 21 -2.48 2.81 42.92
C LEU A 21 -2.56 3.32 41.49
N PHE A 22 -3.76 3.41 40.93
CA PHE A 22 -4.04 4.23 39.78
C PHE A 22 -4.75 5.48 40.21
N ASN A 23 -4.01 6.55 40.34
CA ASN A 23 -4.54 7.88 40.57
C ASN A 23 -4.89 8.50 39.20
N ALA A 24 -6.19 8.60 38.91
CA ALA A 24 -6.69 9.25 37.71
C ALA A 24 -6.59 10.76 37.85
N LYS A 25 -5.53 11.36 37.31
CA LYS A 25 -5.47 12.77 36.88
C LYS A 25 -4.24 12.98 36.00
N GLY A 26 -4.47 13.17 34.71
CA GLY A 26 -3.41 13.55 33.77
C GLY A 26 -3.76 13.17 32.34
N ALA A 27 -4.78 13.81 31.74
CA ALA A 27 -4.85 13.90 30.29
C ALA A 27 -3.69 14.78 29.84
N ALA A 28 -2.50 14.20 29.74
CA ALA A 28 -1.34 14.85 29.12
C ALA A 28 -1.54 14.83 27.61
N ALA A 29 -1.56 16.01 26.99
CA ALA A 29 -1.49 16.21 25.57
C ALA A 29 -0.44 15.27 24.97
N LEU A 30 -0.80 14.54 23.90
CA LEU A 30 0.15 13.82 23.05
C LEU A 30 1.17 14.85 22.60
N ALA A 31 2.38 14.75 23.12
CA ALA A 31 3.49 15.62 22.77
C ALA A 31 3.71 15.51 21.27
N ALA A 32 3.77 16.66 20.60
CA ALA A 32 4.20 16.78 19.23
C ALA A 32 5.51 15.98 19.07
N THR A 33 5.60 15.19 18.01
CA THR A 33 6.83 14.49 17.62
C THR A 33 7.99 15.49 17.75
N PRO A 34 9.08 15.17 18.45
CA PRO A 34 10.17 16.13 18.61
C PRO A 34 10.68 16.50 17.21
N ALA A 35 10.65 17.79 16.90
CA ALA A 35 11.25 18.31 15.69
C ALA A 35 12.73 17.89 15.71
N ILE A 36 13.19 17.27 14.62
CA ILE A 36 14.61 17.01 14.41
C ILE A 36 15.33 18.35 14.61
N PRO A 37 16.31 18.46 15.52
CA PRO A 37 16.97 19.73 15.77
C PRO A 37 17.57 20.23 14.46
N ALA A 38 17.21 21.45 14.05
CA ALA A 38 17.88 22.19 13.00
C ALA A 38 19.28 22.59 13.53
N GLY A 39 20.18 21.64 13.54
CA GLY A 39 21.51 21.82 14.12
C GLY A 39 22.58 21.26 13.22
N THR A 40 23.49 22.15 12.83
CA THR A 40 24.72 22.00 12.05
C THR A 40 24.50 21.91 10.55
N ALA A 41 25.18 22.80 9.80
CA ALA A 41 25.27 22.76 8.34
C ALA A 41 25.56 21.33 7.89
N SER A 42 24.53 20.64 7.43
CA SER A 42 24.64 19.27 6.92
C SER A 42 25.61 19.34 5.75
N ALA A 43 26.79 18.77 5.90
CA ALA A 43 27.62 18.40 4.76
C ALA A 43 26.68 17.73 3.76
N LYS A 44 26.71 18.16 2.49
CA LYS A 44 25.87 17.56 1.44
C LYS A 44 26.19 16.07 1.40
N ILE A 45 25.34 15.26 2.05
CA ILE A 45 25.46 13.81 1.99
C ILE A 45 25.10 13.42 0.56
N ASP A 46 26.02 12.78 -0.14
CA ASP A 46 25.70 12.18 -1.42
C ASP A 46 24.66 11.07 -1.22
N PRO A 47 23.45 11.18 -1.76
CA PRO A 47 22.41 10.18 -1.57
C PRO A 47 22.86 8.76 -1.95
N LEU A 48 23.74 8.60 -2.94
CA LEU A 48 24.28 7.30 -3.35
C LEU A 48 25.10 6.61 -2.24
N MET A 49 25.65 7.36 -1.29
CA MET A 49 26.35 6.77 -0.14
C MET A 49 25.42 6.05 0.84
N LEU A 50 24.12 6.38 0.81
CA LEU A 50 23.09 5.77 1.64
C LEU A 50 22.42 4.57 0.98
N VAL A 51 22.63 4.39 -0.34
CA VAL A 51 21.99 3.31 -1.11
C VAL A 51 22.66 1.98 -0.82
N ASP A 52 21.85 0.93 -0.60
CA ASP A 52 22.35 -0.45 -0.53
C ASP A 52 23.18 -0.77 -1.79
N PRO A 53 24.37 -1.36 -1.64
CA PRO A 53 25.25 -1.66 -2.78
C PRO A 53 24.57 -2.42 -3.92
N GLU A 54 23.65 -3.34 -3.64
CA GLU A 54 22.91 -4.10 -4.66
C GLU A 54 21.83 -3.26 -5.39
N LEU A 55 21.46 -2.09 -4.85
CA LEU A 55 20.47 -1.17 -5.43
C LEU A 55 21.12 0.00 -6.16
N ARG A 56 22.45 0.16 -6.09
CA ARG A 56 23.17 1.35 -6.58
C ARG A 56 23.06 1.56 -8.08
N GLU A 57 23.18 0.52 -8.89
CA GLU A 57 23.05 0.60 -10.35
C GLU A 57 21.68 1.17 -10.76
N GLY A 58 20.61 0.69 -10.10
CA GLY A 58 19.25 1.21 -10.31
C GLY A 58 19.11 2.68 -9.88
N ALA A 59 19.73 3.07 -8.78
CA ALA A 59 19.73 4.45 -8.30
C ALA A 59 20.45 5.40 -9.29
N GLU A 60 21.61 5.00 -9.81
CA GLU A 60 22.37 5.74 -10.82
C GLU A 60 21.57 5.90 -12.12
N LEU A 61 20.88 4.84 -12.55
CA LEU A 61 20.00 4.88 -13.72
C LEU A 61 18.88 5.91 -13.56
N ILE A 62 18.22 5.93 -12.38
CA ILE A 62 17.16 6.91 -12.08
C ILE A 62 17.71 8.32 -12.07
N LEU A 63 18.84 8.56 -11.40
CA LEU A 63 19.47 9.89 -11.32
C LEU A 63 19.95 10.41 -12.68
N SER A 64 20.28 9.50 -13.60
CA SER A 64 20.63 9.88 -14.99
C SER A 64 19.42 10.34 -15.82
N ARG A 65 18.20 10.09 -15.34
CA ARG A 65 16.94 10.42 -16.03
C ARG A 65 15.99 11.13 -15.08
N PRO A 66 16.34 12.36 -14.63
CA PRO A 66 15.49 13.08 -13.66
C PRO A 66 14.11 13.35 -14.26
N LEU A 67 13.11 13.42 -13.37
CA LEU A 67 11.78 13.86 -13.79
C LEU A 67 11.87 15.24 -14.44
N PRO A 68 11.16 15.46 -15.56
CA PRO A 68 11.14 16.78 -16.19
C PRO A 68 10.52 17.79 -15.22
N GLY A 69 11.11 18.96 -15.15
CA GLY A 69 10.54 20.05 -14.37
C GLY A 69 10.11 21.21 -15.28
N PRO A 70 9.09 21.99 -14.93
CA PRO A 70 8.02 21.69 -13.95
C PRO A 70 7.03 20.66 -14.51
N LEU A 71 6.41 19.85 -13.63
CA LEU A 71 5.39 18.87 -14.00
C LEU A 71 4.01 19.57 -14.15
N ASP A 72 3.81 20.27 -15.26
CA ASP A 72 2.50 20.77 -15.65
C ASP A 72 1.68 19.70 -16.37
N HIS A 73 0.41 19.99 -16.68
CA HIS A 73 -0.48 19.07 -17.38
C HIS A 73 0.10 18.55 -18.71
N LYS A 74 0.79 19.41 -19.47
CA LYS A 74 1.43 19.04 -20.74
C LYS A 74 2.58 18.05 -20.52
N ALA A 75 3.40 18.29 -19.50
CA ALA A 75 4.49 17.38 -19.12
C ALA A 75 3.95 16.02 -18.68
N ILE A 76 2.86 15.99 -17.87
CA ILE A 76 2.18 14.74 -17.47
C ILE A 76 1.70 13.95 -18.69
N LEU A 77 1.03 14.59 -19.64
CA LEU A 77 0.58 13.95 -20.88
C LEU A 77 1.76 13.41 -21.71
N ALA A 78 2.84 14.18 -21.83
CA ALA A 78 4.04 13.74 -22.54
C ALA A 78 4.69 12.52 -21.84
N MET A 79 4.73 12.50 -20.51
CA MET A 79 5.21 11.34 -19.76
C MET A 79 4.36 10.10 -20.01
N ARG A 80 3.02 10.21 -20.01
CA ARG A 80 2.11 9.08 -20.32
C ARG A 80 2.35 8.51 -21.73
N GLN A 81 2.58 9.38 -22.71
CA GLN A 81 2.90 8.97 -24.09
C GLN A 81 4.27 8.31 -24.21
N GLY A 82 5.23 8.71 -23.37
CA GLY A 82 6.58 8.18 -23.34
C GLY A 82 6.74 6.87 -22.55
N VAL A 83 5.70 6.38 -21.88
CA VAL A 83 5.76 5.10 -21.16
C VAL A 83 5.92 3.95 -22.17
N PRO A 84 6.93 3.07 -22.01
CA PRO A 84 7.09 1.92 -22.87
C PRO A 84 5.83 1.02 -22.87
N PRO A 85 5.63 0.22 -23.93
CA PRO A 85 4.60 -0.83 -23.87
C PRO A 85 4.75 -1.69 -22.62
N PRO A 86 3.66 -2.15 -22.00
CA PRO A 86 3.75 -3.04 -20.86
C PRO A 86 4.45 -4.34 -21.24
N ALA A 87 5.09 -5.00 -20.26
CA ALA A 87 5.66 -6.32 -20.48
C ALA A 87 4.57 -7.29 -20.97
N ALA A 88 4.94 -8.17 -21.88
CA ALA A 88 4.03 -9.21 -22.33
C ALA A 88 3.61 -10.07 -21.12
N PRO A 89 2.34 -10.50 -21.04
CA PRO A 89 1.89 -11.43 -20.03
C PRO A 89 2.73 -12.71 -20.03
N MET A 90 2.79 -13.41 -18.90
CA MET A 90 3.47 -14.70 -18.81
C MET A 90 2.85 -15.69 -19.82
N PRO A 91 3.68 -16.46 -20.55
CA PRO A 91 3.18 -17.47 -21.47
C PRO A 91 2.46 -18.59 -20.73
N ALA A 92 1.50 -19.24 -21.38
CA ALA A 92 0.84 -20.42 -20.83
C ALA A 92 1.86 -21.56 -20.55
N PRO A 93 1.66 -22.37 -19.48
CA PRO A 93 0.53 -22.32 -18.56
C PRO A 93 0.73 -21.27 -17.45
N ALA A 94 0.05 -20.15 -17.54
CA ALA A 94 0.05 -19.08 -16.51
C ALA A 94 -1.41 -18.70 -16.22
N PRO A 95 -1.72 -18.09 -15.06
CA PRO A 95 -3.04 -17.59 -14.76
C PRO A 95 -3.58 -16.72 -15.89
N ALA A 96 -4.76 -17.04 -16.41
CA ALA A 96 -5.37 -16.31 -17.51
C ALA A 96 -5.74 -14.88 -17.08
N ILE A 97 -5.65 -13.93 -18.02
CA ILE A 97 -6.05 -12.54 -17.84
C ILE A 97 -7.34 -12.32 -18.64
N GLU A 98 -8.43 -11.97 -17.95
CA GLU A 98 -9.71 -11.63 -18.55
C GLU A 98 -9.97 -10.13 -18.40
N MET A 99 -9.95 -9.41 -19.53
CA MET A 99 -10.31 -8.00 -19.55
C MET A 99 -11.82 -7.84 -19.48
N ARG A 100 -12.31 -6.98 -18.58
CA ARG A 100 -13.75 -6.69 -18.43
C ARG A 100 -13.99 -5.18 -18.32
N ARG A 101 -15.16 -4.75 -18.76
CA ARG A 101 -15.74 -3.43 -18.45
C ARG A 101 -16.92 -3.67 -17.52
N ILE A 102 -16.91 -2.99 -16.39
CA ILE A 102 -17.97 -3.10 -15.39
C ILE A 102 -18.75 -1.80 -15.29
N PRO A 103 -20.06 -1.84 -15.05
CA PRO A 103 -20.85 -0.61 -14.88
C PRO A 103 -20.31 0.22 -13.72
N GLY A 104 -20.16 1.52 -13.92
CA GLY A 104 -19.86 2.46 -12.86
C GLY A 104 -21.01 2.55 -11.85
N THR A 105 -20.74 3.03 -10.65
CA THR A 105 -21.78 3.42 -9.71
C THR A 105 -22.66 4.53 -10.35
N LYS A 106 -23.91 4.71 -9.85
CA LYS A 106 -24.86 5.64 -10.45
C LYS A 106 -24.22 7.01 -10.74
N GLY A 107 -24.22 7.39 -12.03
CA GLY A 107 -23.65 8.66 -12.49
C GLY A 107 -22.15 8.65 -12.77
N GLN A 108 -21.46 7.51 -12.57
CA GLN A 108 -20.05 7.33 -12.91
C GLN A 108 -19.89 6.52 -14.22
N PRO A 109 -18.80 6.72 -14.97
CA PRO A 109 -18.52 5.94 -16.16
C PRO A 109 -18.23 4.46 -15.84
N GLU A 110 -18.23 3.63 -16.88
CA GLU A 110 -17.73 2.25 -16.79
C GLU A 110 -16.27 2.22 -16.34
N VAL A 111 -15.91 1.18 -15.57
CA VAL A 111 -14.57 0.95 -15.11
C VAL A 111 -13.99 -0.27 -15.81
N SER A 112 -12.79 -0.15 -16.37
CA SER A 112 -12.04 -1.27 -16.92
C SER A 112 -11.31 -2.01 -15.81
N ILE A 113 -11.40 -3.34 -15.81
CA ILE A 113 -10.68 -4.21 -14.87
C ILE A 113 -10.04 -5.37 -15.63
N ALA A 114 -9.03 -5.98 -15.04
CA ALA A 114 -8.53 -7.27 -15.48
C ALA A 114 -8.69 -8.28 -14.34
N VAL A 115 -9.30 -9.42 -14.62
CA VAL A 115 -9.44 -10.54 -13.70
C VAL A 115 -8.38 -11.58 -14.03
N ILE A 116 -7.52 -11.89 -13.07
CA ILE A 116 -6.36 -12.77 -13.26
C ILE A 116 -6.51 -14.02 -12.40
N GLY A 117 -6.40 -15.20 -13.00
CA GLY A 117 -6.43 -16.47 -12.31
C GLY A 117 -7.82 -16.93 -11.84
N ALA A 118 -8.91 -16.34 -12.35
CA ALA A 118 -10.26 -16.83 -12.04
C ALA A 118 -10.45 -18.28 -12.51
N ARG A 119 -11.15 -19.08 -11.70
CA ARG A 119 -11.55 -20.44 -12.03
C ARG A 119 -13.02 -20.63 -11.70
N ARG A 120 -13.78 -21.16 -12.64
CA ARG A 120 -15.24 -21.39 -12.48
C ARG A 120 -15.52 -22.83 -12.00
N ASP A 121 -14.69 -23.32 -11.09
CA ASP A 121 -14.73 -24.69 -10.57
C ASP A 121 -15.43 -24.80 -9.21
N GLY A 122 -16.09 -23.73 -8.75
CA GLY A 122 -16.73 -23.68 -7.43
C GLY A 122 -15.73 -23.49 -6.28
N GLY A 123 -14.50 -23.09 -6.58
CA GLY A 123 -13.45 -22.81 -5.60
C GLY A 123 -13.86 -21.75 -4.59
N ASN A 124 -13.17 -21.71 -3.45
CA ASN A 124 -13.38 -20.77 -2.37
C ASN A 124 -12.05 -20.07 -2.03
N ARG A 125 -11.40 -19.54 -3.07
CA ARG A 125 -10.04 -18.96 -2.99
C ARG A 125 -10.07 -17.51 -2.51
N PRO A 126 -8.98 -17.01 -1.91
CA PRO A 126 -8.87 -15.61 -1.59
C PRO A 126 -8.75 -14.76 -2.87
N ALA A 127 -8.98 -13.45 -2.72
CA ALA A 127 -8.76 -12.51 -3.81
C ALA A 127 -8.04 -11.25 -3.35
N VAL A 128 -7.35 -10.60 -4.29
CA VAL A 128 -6.70 -9.30 -4.12
C VAL A 128 -7.30 -8.32 -5.12
N LEU A 129 -7.79 -7.18 -4.67
CA LEU A 129 -7.96 -6.01 -5.52
C LEU A 129 -6.65 -5.25 -5.52
N HIS A 130 -5.99 -5.20 -6.68
CA HIS A 130 -4.70 -4.54 -6.86
C HIS A 130 -4.86 -3.18 -7.55
N ILE A 131 -4.13 -2.18 -7.05
CA ILE A 131 -4.22 -0.79 -7.50
C ILE A 131 -2.81 -0.30 -7.83
N HIS A 132 -2.58 0.00 -9.12
CA HIS A 132 -1.27 0.41 -9.62
C HIS A 132 -0.82 1.78 -9.08
N GLY A 133 0.51 1.97 -9.02
CA GLY A 133 1.15 3.23 -8.67
C GLY A 133 1.14 4.28 -9.78
N GLY A 134 1.94 5.33 -9.60
CA GLY A 134 2.11 6.39 -10.60
C GLY A 134 1.71 7.79 -10.14
N GLY A 135 1.77 8.09 -8.84
CA GLY A 135 1.54 9.44 -8.29
C GLY A 135 0.13 9.98 -8.54
N PHE A 136 -0.86 9.12 -8.77
CA PHE A 136 -2.24 9.43 -9.21
C PHE A 136 -2.34 10.02 -10.62
N ILE A 137 -1.21 10.29 -11.28
CA ILE A 137 -1.13 10.99 -12.57
C ILE A 137 -0.56 10.13 -13.70
N LEU A 138 0.01 8.97 -13.37
CA LEU A 138 0.66 8.03 -14.30
C LEU A 138 0.22 6.60 -14.00
N GLY A 139 0.72 5.65 -14.79
CA GLY A 139 0.52 4.21 -14.59
C GLY A 139 -0.69 3.66 -15.35
N ARG A 140 -0.73 2.36 -15.45
CA ARG A 140 -1.78 1.55 -16.08
C ARG A 140 -1.83 0.21 -15.39
N MET A 141 -3.00 -0.43 -15.32
CA MET A 141 -3.10 -1.77 -14.76
C MET A 141 -2.24 -2.81 -15.50
N GLN A 142 -1.98 -2.60 -16.81
CA GLN A 142 -1.16 -3.52 -17.62
C GLN A 142 0.30 -3.58 -17.18
N ASP A 143 0.79 -2.55 -16.51
CA ASP A 143 2.19 -2.48 -16.05
C ASP A 143 2.47 -3.49 -14.93
N THR A 144 1.42 -4.02 -14.27
CA THR A 144 1.49 -4.96 -13.14
C THR A 144 1.07 -6.40 -13.49
N PHE A 145 0.61 -6.67 -14.71
CA PHE A 145 0.04 -7.99 -15.08
C PHE A 145 0.96 -9.18 -14.80
N VAL A 146 2.25 -9.06 -15.11
CA VAL A 146 3.20 -10.16 -14.85
C VAL A 146 3.32 -10.45 -13.35
N ALA A 147 3.44 -9.40 -12.53
CA ALA A 147 3.53 -9.54 -11.08
C ALA A 147 2.23 -10.13 -10.50
N SER A 148 1.08 -9.73 -11.03
CA SER A 148 -0.23 -10.23 -10.62
C SER A 148 -0.49 -11.67 -11.06
N GLN A 149 0.01 -12.08 -12.23
CA GLN A 149 0.00 -13.50 -12.62
C GLN A 149 0.86 -14.35 -11.66
N GLN A 150 2.06 -13.88 -11.31
CA GLN A 150 2.93 -14.54 -10.33
C GLN A 150 2.27 -14.62 -8.95
N LEU A 151 1.65 -13.55 -8.49
CA LEU A 151 0.93 -13.51 -7.22
C LEU A 151 -0.23 -14.50 -7.21
N ALA A 152 -1.03 -14.53 -8.28
CA ALA A 152 -2.17 -15.43 -8.42
C ALA A 152 -1.74 -16.91 -8.41
N GLU A 153 -0.60 -17.22 -9.03
CA GLU A 153 -0.04 -18.58 -9.04
C GLU A 153 0.53 -18.96 -7.67
N GLU A 154 1.36 -18.10 -7.07
CA GLU A 154 2.07 -18.39 -5.83
C GLU A 154 1.16 -18.51 -4.60
N LEU A 155 0.08 -17.72 -4.54
CA LEU A 155 -0.86 -17.71 -3.42
C LEU A 155 -2.18 -18.44 -3.73
N ASP A 156 -2.32 -19.04 -4.89
CA ASP A 156 -3.58 -19.63 -5.39
C ASP A 156 -4.78 -18.71 -5.15
N CYS A 157 -4.66 -17.46 -5.60
CA CYS A 157 -5.67 -16.43 -5.41
C CYS A 157 -6.15 -15.85 -6.76
N VAL A 158 -7.25 -15.11 -6.72
CA VAL A 158 -7.69 -14.29 -7.85
C VAL A 158 -7.17 -12.88 -7.64
N VAL A 159 -6.55 -12.27 -8.67
CA VAL A 159 -6.17 -10.86 -8.63
C VAL A 159 -7.07 -10.07 -9.58
N VAL A 160 -7.66 -8.99 -9.09
CA VAL A 160 -8.41 -8.03 -9.90
C VAL A 160 -7.64 -6.74 -9.94
N GLU A 161 -7.19 -6.37 -11.13
CA GLU A 161 -6.56 -5.08 -11.42
C GLU A 161 -7.61 -4.05 -11.80
N VAL A 162 -7.44 -2.81 -11.36
CA VAL A 162 -8.34 -1.72 -11.70
C VAL A 162 -7.65 -0.62 -12.48
N GLU A 163 -8.21 -0.25 -13.64
CA GLU A 163 -7.81 0.93 -14.42
C GLU A 163 -8.61 2.13 -13.90
N TYR A 164 -8.15 2.73 -12.82
CA TYR A 164 -8.80 3.91 -12.26
C TYR A 164 -8.46 5.16 -13.08
N ARG A 165 -9.40 6.10 -13.17
CA ARG A 165 -9.20 7.37 -13.88
C ARG A 165 -8.10 8.19 -13.24
N LEU A 166 -7.16 8.67 -14.05
CA LEU A 166 -6.02 9.45 -13.61
C LEU A 166 -6.37 10.94 -13.43
N SER A 167 -5.59 11.59 -12.58
CA SER A 167 -5.60 13.03 -12.37
C SER A 167 -4.59 13.71 -13.30
N PRO A 168 -4.74 14.98 -13.64
CA PRO A 168 -5.74 15.94 -13.15
C PRO A 168 -7.11 15.89 -13.87
N GLU A 169 -7.29 15.05 -14.91
CA GLU A 169 -8.54 14.97 -15.67
C GLU A 169 -9.71 14.53 -14.80
N THR A 170 -9.42 13.66 -13.83
CA THR A 170 -10.41 13.25 -12.83
C THR A 170 -9.85 13.51 -11.43
N VAL A 171 -10.52 14.39 -10.71
CA VAL A 171 -10.17 14.69 -9.32
C VAL A 171 -10.89 13.76 -8.33
N PHE A 172 -10.42 13.72 -7.09
CA PHE A 172 -11.10 13.05 -5.98
C PHE A 172 -12.57 13.53 -5.86
N PRO A 173 -13.55 12.62 -5.67
CA PRO A 173 -13.38 11.20 -5.36
C PRO A 173 -13.34 10.25 -6.59
N GLY A 174 -13.36 10.76 -7.82
CA GLY A 174 -13.49 9.94 -9.03
C GLY A 174 -12.60 8.70 -9.10
N PRO A 175 -11.27 8.80 -8.93
CA PRO A 175 -10.37 7.64 -8.91
C PRO A 175 -10.70 6.64 -7.80
N LEU A 176 -11.07 7.14 -6.61
CA LEU A 176 -11.50 6.28 -5.50
C LEU A 176 -12.82 5.56 -5.79
N GLU A 177 -13.77 6.23 -6.44
CA GLU A 177 -15.05 5.61 -6.84
C GLU A 177 -14.84 4.50 -7.87
N ASP A 178 -13.87 4.62 -8.77
CA ASP A 178 -13.51 3.56 -9.70
C ASP A 178 -12.98 2.32 -8.94
N CYS A 179 -12.06 2.52 -8.01
CA CYS A 179 -11.53 1.44 -7.17
C CYS A 179 -12.63 0.82 -6.29
N HIS A 180 -13.52 1.64 -5.71
CA HIS A 180 -14.64 1.15 -4.91
C HIS A 180 -15.65 0.37 -5.76
N THR A 181 -15.92 0.81 -6.98
CA THR A 181 -16.76 0.08 -7.94
C THR A 181 -16.18 -1.30 -8.24
N ALA A 182 -14.86 -1.37 -8.49
CA ALA A 182 -14.17 -2.63 -8.73
C ALA A 182 -14.23 -3.57 -7.51
N LEU A 183 -14.08 -3.04 -6.28
CA LEU A 183 -14.19 -3.80 -5.04
C LEU A 183 -15.60 -4.38 -4.84
N VAL A 184 -16.63 -3.57 -5.00
CA VAL A 184 -18.02 -4.01 -4.88
C VAL A 184 -18.35 -5.05 -5.94
N TRP A 185 -17.90 -4.84 -7.18
CA TRP A 185 -18.07 -5.78 -8.26
C TRP A 185 -17.38 -7.12 -7.97
N LEU A 186 -16.13 -7.12 -7.50
CA LEU A 186 -15.40 -8.33 -7.12
C LEU A 186 -16.16 -9.12 -6.06
N HIS A 187 -16.63 -8.45 -5.01
CA HIS A 187 -17.40 -9.09 -3.93
C HIS A 187 -18.74 -9.67 -4.45
N ALA A 188 -19.47 -8.93 -5.27
CA ALA A 188 -20.75 -9.37 -5.82
C ALA A 188 -20.62 -10.55 -6.80
N ASN A 189 -19.49 -10.68 -7.50
CA ASN A 189 -19.22 -11.73 -8.47
C ASN A 189 -18.29 -12.84 -7.92
N ALA A 190 -18.05 -12.87 -6.61
CA ALA A 190 -17.11 -13.77 -5.96
C ALA A 190 -17.37 -15.25 -6.32
N ALA A 191 -18.62 -15.68 -6.29
CA ALA A 191 -19.00 -17.06 -6.64
C ALA A 191 -18.65 -17.42 -8.10
N GLU A 192 -18.91 -16.52 -9.06
CA GLU A 192 -18.55 -16.72 -10.47
C GLU A 192 -17.03 -16.87 -10.68
N LEU A 193 -16.25 -16.14 -9.87
CA LEU A 193 -14.80 -16.12 -9.95
C LEU A 193 -14.13 -17.24 -9.15
N GLY A 194 -14.88 -18.05 -8.41
CA GLY A 194 -14.35 -19.03 -7.47
C GLY A 194 -13.68 -18.41 -6.25
N VAL A 195 -14.18 -17.25 -5.80
CA VAL A 195 -13.63 -16.42 -4.70
C VAL A 195 -14.48 -16.57 -3.43
N ASN A 196 -13.81 -16.58 -2.28
CA ASN A 196 -14.45 -16.40 -0.98
C ASN A 196 -14.69 -14.90 -0.73
N PRO A 197 -15.95 -14.42 -0.66
CA PRO A 197 -16.24 -13.01 -0.46
C PRO A 197 -15.73 -12.46 0.89
N ASN A 198 -15.45 -13.32 1.87
CA ASN A 198 -14.89 -12.94 3.17
C ASN A 198 -13.35 -12.93 3.18
N SER A 199 -12.70 -13.29 2.06
CA SER A 199 -11.24 -13.37 1.94
C SER A 199 -10.73 -12.46 0.81
N ILE A 200 -11.18 -11.20 0.80
CA ILE A 200 -10.76 -10.19 -0.16
C ILE A 200 -9.78 -9.23 0.53
N ALA A 201 -8.58 -9.10 -0.01
CA ALA A 201 -7.59 -8.12 0.39
C ALA A 201 -7.49 -6.98 -0.64
N VAL A 202 -7.01 -5.82 -0.20
CA VAL A 202 -6.61 -4.72 -1.07
C VAL A 202 -5.10 -4.55 -1.04
N MET A 203 -4.50 -4.24 -2.18
CA MET A 203 -3.07 -4.04 -2.31
C MET A 203 -2.77 -2.91 -3.30
N GLY A 204 -1.64 -2.23 -3.11
CA GLY A 204 -1.13 -1.28 -4.10
C GLY A 204 0.23 -0.72 -3.72
N GLU A 205 0.92 -0.17 -4.73
CA GLU A 205 2.24 0.44 -4.61
C GLU A 205 2.14 1.96 -4.76
N SER A 206 2.94 2.70 -3.99
CA SER A 206 3.07 4.14 -4.12
C SER A 206 1.70 4.86 -4.02
N ALA A 207 1.30 5.59 -5.05
CA ALA A 207 -0.04 6.18 -5.14
C ALA A 207 -1.15 5.13 -5.07
N GLY A 208 -0.93 3.93 -5.66
CA GLY A 208 -1.85 2.80 -5.54
C GLY A 208 -1.97 2.29 -4.10
N GLY A 209 -0.86 2.30 -3.34
CA GLY A 209 -0.88 2.02 -1.90
C GLY A 209 -1.66 3.06 -1.11
N GLY A 210 -1.53 4.35 -1.48
CA GLY A 210 -2.36 5.43 -0.94
C GLY A 210 -3.84 5.25 -1.26
N MET A 211 -4.15 4.90 -2.51
CA MET A 211 -5.51 4.62 -2.96
C MET A 211 -6.10 3.38 -2.27
N ALA A 212 -5.28 2.33 -2.04
CA ALA A 212 -5.69 1.15 -1.28
C ALA A 212 -6.06 1.51 0.18
N ALA A 213 -5.28 2.37 0.82
CA ALA A 213 -5.61 2.88 2.15
C ALA A 213 -6.89 3.73 2.15
N MET A 214 -7.06 4.63 1.16
CA MET A 214 -8.32 5.40 0.98
C MET A 214 -9.50 4.46 0.79
N LEU A 215 -9.34 3.42 -0.03
CA LEU A 215 -10.39 2.44 -0.32
C LEU A 215 -10.75 1.62 0.92
N ALA A 216 -9.78 1.20 1.73
CA ALA A 216 -10.05 0.49 2.97
C ALA A 216 -10.84 1.35 3.96
N ILE A 217 -10.49 2.64 4.10
CA ILE A 217 -11.25 3.61 4.91
C ILE A 217 -12.66 3.77 4.35
N ALA A 218 -12.81 4.00 3.04
CA ALA A 218 -14.11 4.19 2.41
C ALA A 218 -15.01 2.94 2.52
N ALA A 219 -14.43 1.75 2.34
CA ALA A 219 -15.18 0.49 2.46
C ALA A 219 -15.71 0.27 3.88
N ARG A 220 -14.89 0.54 4.91
CA ARG A 220 -15.30 0.51 6.31
C ARG A 220 -16.42 1.52 6.60
N ASP A 221 -16.21 2.78 6.21
CA ASP A 221 -17.14 3.87 6.52
C ASP A 221 -18.51 3.70 5.84
N ARG A 222 -18.49 3.11 4.63
CA ARG A 222 -19.71 2.78 3.88
C ARG A 222 -20.35 1.45 4.27
N GLY A 223 -19.64 0.61 5.03
CA GLY A 223 -20.10 -0.76 5.35
C GLY A 223 -20.34 -1.61 4.09
N SER A 224 -19.55 -1.39 3.03
CA SER A 224 -19.83 -1.94 1.69
C SER A 224 -19.27 -3.35 1.50
N VAL A 225 -17.97 -3.55 1.70
CA VAL A 225 -17.28 -4.83 1.53
C VAL A 225 -16.28 -5.02 2.69
N PRO A 226 -16.37 -6.12 3.43
CA PRO A 226 -15.39 -6.43 4.45
C PRO A 226 -14.05 -6.82 3.79
N LEU A 227 -12.98 -6.11 4.12
CA LEU A 227 -11.64 -6.47 3.71
C LEU A 227 -10.95 -7.32 4.77
N CYS A 228 -10.26 -8.39 4.36
CA CYS A 228 -9.55 -9.26 5.29
C CYS A 228 -8.12 -8.77 5.59
N TYR A 229 -7.51 -8.03 4.65
CA TYR A 229 -6.13 -7.52 4.77
C TYR A 229 -5.89 -6.32 3.86
N GLN A 230 -4.89 -5.49 4.18
CA GLN A 230 -4.35 -4.50 3.25
C GLN A 230 -2.83 -4.57 3.17
N VAL A 231 -2.30 -4.57 1.94
CA VAL A 231 -0.86 -4.56 1.64
C VAL A 231 -0.50 -3.22 1.03
N LEU A 232 0.22 -2.40 1.77
CA LEU A 232 0.58 -1.04 1.38
C LEU A 232 2.09 -0.98 1.12
N ILE A 233 2.47 -0.91 -0.15
CA ILE A 233 3.86 -0.92 -0.60
C ILE A 233 4.30 0.52 -0.81
N TYR A 234 5.23 1.01 0.04
CA TYR A 234 5.69 2.41 0.10
C TYR A 234 4.57 3.42 -0.21
N PRO A 235 3.43 3.32 0.51
CA PRO A 235 2.22 4.05 0.14
C PRO A 235 2.38 5.57 0.28
N MET A 236 1.79 6.28 -0.68
CA MET A 236 1.65 7.74 -0.69
C MET A 236 0.44 8.14 0.17
N LEU A 237 0.66 8.56 1.41
CA LEU A 237 -0.39 8.70 2.44
C LEU A 237 -0.65 10.13 2.92
N ASP A 238 0.33 11.03 2.80
CA ASP A 238 0.29 12.37 3.37
C ASP A 238 0.62 13.45 2.33
N ASP A 239 -0.34 14.29 1.99
CA ASP A 239 -0.21 15.40 1.04
C ASP A 239 0.73 16.52 1.54
N ARG A 240 1.09 16.49 2.82
CA ARG A 240 1.99 17.47 3.44
C ARG A 240 3.47 17.14 3.23
N THR A 241 3.81 15.89 2.90
CA THR A 241 5.19 15.44 2.69
C THR A 241 5.84 16.17 1.53
N GLY A 242 6.97 16.83 1.78
CA GLY A 242 7.67 17.68 0.81
C GLY A 242 6.99 19.04 0.54
N THR A 243 5.91 19.36 1.24
CA THR A 243 5.26 20.67 1.16
C THR A 243 5.35 21.38 2.52
N THR A 244 4.35 21.23 3.40
CA THR A 244 4.35 21.77 4.75
C THR A 244 5.09 20.89 5.76
N ARG A 245 5.24 19.60 5.46
CA ARG A 245 6.10 18.67 6.20
C ARG A 245 7.43 18.48 5.46
N ARG A 246 8.47 19.12 5.97
CA ARG A 246 9.81 19.02 5.39
C ARG A 246 10.42 17.64 5.65
N VAL A 247 11.17 17.14 4.68
CA VAL A 247 11.97 15.92 4.80
C VAL A 247 13.46 16.25 4.83
N PRO A 248 14.33 15.38 5.39
CA PRO A 248 15.77 15.56 5.29
C PRO A 248 16.24 15.62 3.82
N PRO A 249 17.28 16.41 3.48
CA PRO A 249 17.67 16.67 2.09
C PRO A 249 18.22 15.46 1.33
N PHE A 250 18.45 14.34 2.00
CA PHE A 250 18.89 13.07 1.43
C PHE A 250 17.75 12.05 1.27
N ILE A 251 16.54 12.39 1.73
CA ILE A 251 15.33 11.55 1.59
C ILE A 251 14.58 11.97 0.32
N GLY A 252 14.07 10.99 -0.44
CA GLY A 252 13.27 11.25 -1.64
C GLY A 252 14.04 11.87 -2.80
N THR A 253 15.35 11.64 -2.86
CA THR A 253 16.19 12.15 -3.95
C THR A 253 16.30 11.17 -5.13
N ILE A 254 15.92 9.91 -4.92
CA ILE A 254 16.00 8.83 -5.92
C ILE A 254 14.58 8.27 -6.11
N GLY A 255 14.09 8.27 -7.32
CA GLY A 255 12.74 7.85 -7.67
C GLY A 255 11.73 9.01 -7.54
N TRP A 256 10.73 8.86 -6.67
CA TRP A 256 9.73 9.90 -6.45
C TRP A 256 10.25 10.97 -5.49
N ASN A 257 10.05 12.24 -5.84
CA ASN A 257 10.58 13.39 -5.09
C ASN A 257 9.47 14.36 -4.62
N GLU A 258 9.84 15.37 -3.82
CA GLU A 258 8.91 16.35 -3.26
C GLU A 258 8.09 17.07 -4.34
N ALA A 259 8.73 17.47 -5.46
CA ALA A 259 8.03 18.19 -6.54
C ALA A 259 6.98 17.31 -7.21
N GLY A 260 7.32 16.06 -7.53
CA GLY A 260 6.39 15.07 -8.05
C GLY A 260 5.24 14.80 -7.07
N ASN A 261 5.56 14.70 -5.78
CA ASN A 261 4.58 14.47 -4.72
C ASN A 261 3.57 15.62 -4.62
N ALA A 262 4.04 16.86 -4.62
CA ALA A 262 3.18 18.05 -4.59
C ALA A 262 2.24 18.10 -5.81
N VAL A 263 2.75 17.76 -7.00
CA VAL A 263 1.94 17.72 -8.22
C VAL A 263 0.91 16.60 -8.18
N GLY A 264 1.30 15.38 -7.78
CA GLY A 264 0.40 14.24 -7.70
C GLY A 264 -0.78 14.50 -6.76
N TRP A 265 -0.50 14.95 -5.52
CA TRP A 265 -1.55 15.29 -4.56
C TRP A 265 -2.41 16.46 -5.02
N SER A 266 -1.80 17.55 -5.53
CA SER A 266 -2.58 18.69 -6.01
C SER A 266 -3.49 18.30 -7.18
N SER A 267 -3.01 17.45 -8.07
CA SER A 267 -3.80 16.93 -9.19
C SER A 267 -4.98 16.06 -8.72
N LEU A 268 -4.75 15.17 -7.76
CA LEU A 268 -5.81 14.33 -7.19
C LEU A 268 -6.86 15.15 -6.46
N MET A 269 -6.45 16.09 -5.63
CA MET A 269 -7.36 16.82 -4.75
C MET A 269 -8.05 18.02 -5.43
N GLY A 270 -7.48 18.52 -6.54
CA GLY A 270 -7.95 19.76 -7.18
C GLY A 270 -7.63 21.02 -6.36
N VAL A 271 -6.81 20.91 -5.32
CA VAL A 271 -6.32 21.99 -4.45
C VAL A 271 -4.84 21.79 -4.14
N PRO A 272 -4.08 22.84 -3.78
CA PRO A 272 -2.66 22.69 -3.48
C PRO A 272 -2.40 21.68 -2.37
N ALA A 273 -1.40 20.81 -2.57
CA ALA A 273 -0.93 19.87 -1.58
C ALA A 273 -0.43 20.62 -0.31
N GLY A 274 -0.70 20.06 0.85
CA GLY A 274 -0.37 20.69 2.14
C GLY A 274 -1.34 21.77 2.59
N SER A 275 -2.38 22.11 1.81
CA SER A 275 -3.37 23.11 2.20
C SER A 275 -4.31 22.61 3.32
N ASP A 276 -4.97 23.53 4.01
CA ASP A 276 -5.95 23.20 5.05
C ASP A 276 -7.30 22.73 4.46
N ARG A 277 -7.57 23.06 3.20
CA ARG A 277 -8.82 22.73 2.50
C ARG A 277 -8.68 21.49 1.65
N VAL A 278 -8.52 20.33 2.30
CA VAL A 278 -8.41 19.02 1.65
C VAL A 278 -9.78 18.35 1.60
N PRO A 279 -10.18 17.76 0.47
CA PRO A 279 -11.42 16.98 0.40
C PRO A 279 -11.43 15.87 1.46
N SER A 280 -12.55 15.73 2.15
CA SER A 280 -12.69 14.70 3.19
C SER A 280 -12.51 13.29 2.60
N GLY A 281 -11.66 12.47 3.21
CA GLY A 281 -11.35 11.12 2.76
C GLY A 281 -10.28 11.03 1.65
N ALA A 282 -9.77 12.16 1.14
CA ALA A 282 -8.74 12.15 0.09
C ALA A 282 -7.34 11.79 0.59
N VAL A 283 -7.05 11.99 1.87
CA VAL A 283 -5.71 11.82 2.43
C VAL A 283 -5.76 10.89 3.65
N PRO A 284 -5.26 9.65 3.56
CA PRO A 284 -5.30 8.68 4.66
C PRO A 284 -4.66 9.19 5.96
N ALA A 285 -3.54 9.91 5.85
CA ALA A 285 -2.85 10.47 7.01
C ALA A 285 -3.66 11.56 7.76
N ARG A 286 -4.70 12.14 7.14
CA ARG A 286 -5.59 13.13 7.77
C ARG A 286 -6.87 12.51 8.35
N THR A 287 -7.12 11.22 8.12
CA THR A 287 -8.25 10.51 8.74
C THR A 287 -8.02 10.39 10.23
N SER A 288 -8.93 10.86 11.06
CA SER A 288 -8.78 10.86 12.51
C SER A 288 -8.92 9.48 13.14
N ASP A 289 -9.92 8.72 12.72
CA ASP A 289 -10.23 7.38 13.22
C ASP A 289 -9.81 6.30 12.22
N LEU A 290 -8.89 5.44 12.63
CA LEU A 290 -8.41 4.29 11.87
C LEU A 290 -8.90 2.95 12.47
N SER A 291 -9.75 2.98 13.50
CA SER A 291 -10.30 1.76 14.11
C SER A 291 -11.14 0.97 13.09
N GLY A 292 -11.17 -0.35 13.25
CA GLY A 292 -11.94 -1.24 12.38
C GLY A 292 -11.40 -1.42 10.96
N LEU A 293 -10.24 -0.84 10.64
CA LEU A 293 -9.53 -1.14 9.40
C LEU A 293 -8.98 -2.58 9.44
N PRO A 294 -8.80 -3.23 8.28
CA PRO A 294 -8.24 -4.58 8.22
C PRO A 294 -6.79 -4.62 8.71
N PRO A 295 -6.31 -5.78 9.19
CA PRO A 295 -4.90 -6.00 9.46
C PRO A 295 -4.04 -5.55 8.28
N THR A 296 -2.86 -4.96 8.56
CA THR A 296 -2.12 -4.17 7.58
C THR A 296 -0.65 -4.59 7.52
N PHE A 297 -0.12 -4.73 6.32
CA PHE A 297 1.32 -4.68 6.04
C PHE A 297 1.67 -3.33 5.41
N ILE A 298 2.71 -2.67 5.94
CA ILE A 298 3.33 -1.50 5.34
C ILE A 298 4.81 -1.79 5.14
N GLY A 299 5.31 -1.61 3.91
CA GLY A 299 6.72 -1.75 3.61
C GLY A 299 7.25 -0.52 2.90
N VAL A 300 8.44 -0.01 3.29
CA VAL A 300 9.01 1.21 2.72
C VAL A 300 10.54 1.20 2.76
N GLY A 301 11.19 1.87 1.82
CA GLY A 301 12.63 2.08 1.84
C GLY A 301 13.05 3.17 2.85
N ALA A 302 14.21 3.01 3.49
CA ALA A 302 14.67 3.94 4.52
C ALA A 302 15.08 5.33 3.97
N ILE A 303 15.32 5.45 2.65
CA ILE A 303 15.61 6.71 1.98
C ILE A 303 14.53 7.10 0.95
N ASP A 304 13.39 6.42 1.00
CA ASP A 304 12.17 6.76 0.25
C ASP A 304 11.56 8.06 0.79
N LEU A 305 10.99 8.88 -0.08
CA LEU A 305 10.26 10.10 0.29
C LEU A 305 9.19 9.84 1.36
N PHE A 306 8.55 8.68 1.29
CA PHE A 306 7.40 8.33 2.11
C PHE A 306 7.75 7.63 3.44
N VAL A 307 9.03 7.49 3.79
CA VAL A 307 9.44 6.73 4.99
C VAL A 307 8.79 7.27 6.27
N ASP A 308 8.82 8.58 6.49
CA ASP A 308 8.29 9.20 7.71
C ASP A 308 6.78 9.08 7.83
N GLU A 309 6.04 9.30 6.72
CA GLU A 309 4.58 9.21 6.74
C GLU A 309 4.10 7.76 6.90
N ASN A 310 4.84 6.79 6.34
CA ASN A 310 4.54 5.36 6.48
C ASN A 310 4.75 4.90 7.91
N ILE A 311 5.84 5.30 8.57
CA ILE A 311 6.09 5.02 9.99
C ILE A 311 4.99 5.65 10.85
N ALA A 312 4.67 6.93 10.61
CA ALA A 312 3.64 7.64 11.37
C ALA A 312 2.24 7.01 11.19
N TYR A 313 1.91 6.57 9.97
CA TYR A 313 0.63 5.90 9.71
C TYR A 313 0.55 4.53 10.38
N ALA A 314 1.64 3.74 10.35
CA ALA A 314 1.72 2.46 11.06
C ALA A 314 1.53 2.64 12.58
N GLN A 315 2.17 3.64 13.18
CA GLN A 315 1.99 3.97 14.60
C GLN A 315 0.54 4.31 14.92
N ARG A 316 -0.14 5.07 14.04
CA ARG A 316 -1.56 5.41 14.23
C ARG A 316 -2.48 4.20 14.07
N LEU A 317 -2.23 3.31 13.12
CA LEU A 317 -2.97 2.05 12.99
C LEU A 317 -2.87 1.22 14.28
N ILE A 318 -1.66 1.06 14.82
CA ILE A 318 -1.41 0.34 16.09
C ILE A 318 -2.16 1.02 17.24
N ALA A 319 -2.13 2.35 17.34
CA ALA A 319 -2.84 3.10 18.37
C ALA A 319 -4.37 2.96 18.29
N HIS A 320 -4.91 2.61 17.12
CA HIS A 320 -6.33 2.31 16.89
C HIS A 320 -6.63 0.79 16.91
N ALA A 321 -5.75 -0.01 17.52
CA ALA A 321 -5.88 -1.46 17.66
C ALA A 321 -5.98 -2.22 16.32
N VAL A 322 -5.41 -1.68 15.22
CA VAL A 322 -5.29 -2.38 13.95
C VAL A 322 -3.99 -3.19 13.95
N PRO A 323 -4.04 -4.53 13.80
CA PRO A 323 -2.84 -5.35 13.68
C PRO A 323 -1.99 -4.88 12.50
N THR A 324 -0.74 -4.46 12.76
CA THR A 324 0.08 -3.80 11.75
C THR A 324 1.50 -4.37 11.76
N GLN A 325 1.97 -4.79 10.58
CA GLN A 325 3.36 -5.10 10.33
C GLN A 325 3.99 -3.95 9.54
N LEU A 326 5.08 -3.38 10.06
CA LEU A 326 5.87 -2.37 9.38
C LEU A 326 7.25 -2.93 9.04
N LEU A 327 7.69 -2.78 7.78
CA LEU A 327 9.02 -3.14 7.31
C LEU A 327 9.70 -1.92 6.70
N VAL A 328 10.80 -1.46 7.29
CA VAL A 328 11.66 -0.39 6.74
C VAL A 328 12.94 -1.02 6.21
N VAL A 329 13.20 -0.87 4.91
CA VAL A 329 14.34 -1.50 4.22
C VAL A 329 15.54 -0.54 4.18
N PRO A 330 16.65 -0.83 4.84
CA PRO A 330 17.84 0.04 4.83
C PRO A 330 18.36 0.27 3.42
N GLY A 331 18.73 1.51 3.11
CA GLY A 331 19.34 1.90 1.84
C GLY A 331 18.47 1.74 0.60
N ALA A 332 17.18 1.46 0.76
CA ALA A 332 16.23 1.34 -0.32
C ALA A 332 15.52 2.67 -0.60
N TYR A 333 15.40 3.03 -1.86
CA TYR A 333 14.73 4.21 -2.39
C TYR A 333 13.35 3.84 -2.94
N HIS A 334 12.56 4.83 -3.39
CA HIS A 334 11.21 4.59 -3.91
C HIS A 334 11.19 3.69 -5.16
N GLY A 335 10.41 2.61 -5.13
CA GLY A 335 10.30 1.66 -6.26
C GLY A 335 11.50 0.74 -6.44
N PHE A 336 12.35 0.57 -5.42
CA PHE A 336 13.59 -0.21 -5.52
C PHE A 336 13.37 -1.67 -5.94
N ASP A 337 12.28 -2.28 -5.51
CA ASP A 337 11.92 -3.66 -5.81
C ASP A 337 11.47 -3.87 -7.26
N PHE A 338 10.90 -2.84 -7.87
CA PHE A 338 10.58 -2.81 -9.29
C PHE A 338 11.83 -2.55 -10.16
N ILE A 339 12.71 -1.64 -9.72
CA ILE A 339 13.92 -1.24 -10.46
C ILE A 339 15.00 -2.31 -10.38
N ALA A 340 15.22 -2.89 -9.21
CA ALA A 340 16.24 -3.90 -8.95
C ALA A 340 15.64 -5.20 -8.37
N PRO A 341 14.74 -5.91 -9.09
CA PRO A 341 13.96 -7.03 -8.57
C PRO A 341 14.83 -8.23 -8.14
N ARG A 342 16.05 -8.33 -8.67
CA ARG A 342 16.97 -9.44 -8.36
C ARG A 342 17.85 -9.18 -7.14
N SER A 343 17.87 -7.97 -6.58
CA SER A 343 18.64 -7.68 -5.37
C SER A 343 18.12 -8.49 -4.19
N ARG A 344 18.97 -8.76 -3.22
CA ARG A 344 18.57 -9.43 -1.98
C ARG A 344 17.52 -8.61 -1.22
N ALA A 345 17.71 -7.28 -1.17
CA ALA A 345 16.78 -6.37 -0.55
C ALA A 345 15.37 -6.50 -1.14
N SER A 346 15.25 -6.45 -2.48
CA SER A 346 13.97 -6.59 -3.20
C SER A 346 13.33 -7.95 -2.99
N ARG A 347 14.11 -9.04 -3.13
CA ARG A 347 13.57 -10.40 -2.91
C ARG A 347 13.06 -10.60 -1.48
N THR A 348 13.82 -10.12 -0.47
CA THR A 348 13.39 -10.21 0.93
C THR A 348 12.15 -9.38 1.19
N PHE A 349 12.08 -8.18 0.64
CA PHE A 349 10.92 -7.29 0.73
C PHE A 349 9.67 -7.95 0.14
N ILE A 350 9.76 -8.44 -1.10
CA ILE A 350 8.67 -9.12 -1.81
C ILE A 350 8.22 -10.37 -1.03
N ALA A 351 9.16 -11.19 -0.57
CA ALA A 351 8.83 -12.37 0.23
C ALA A 351 8.12 -12.01 1.54
N SER A 352 8.48 -10.89 2.18
CA SER A 352 7.89 -10.48 3.45
C SER A 352 6.41 -10.13 3.32
N TRP A 353 6.02 -9.30 2.33
CA TRP A 353 4.62 -8.96 2.17
C TRP A 353 3.79 -10.13 1.61
N LYS A 354 4.35 -10.96 0.72
CA LYS A 354 3.68 -12.20 0.25
C LYS A 354 3.40 -13.17 1.40
N LEU A 355 4.38 -13.34 2.31
CA LEU A 355 4.21 -14.17 3.49
C LEU A 355 3.10 -13.65 4.40
N ALA A 356 3.07 -12.33 4.67
CA ALA A 356 2.05 -11.69 5.48
C ALA A 356 0.65 -11.85 4.87
N LEU A 357 0.49 -11.58 3.57
CA LEU A 357 -0.77 -11.76 2.85
C LEU A 357 -1.23 -13.22 2.85
N GLY A 358 -0.32 -14.16 2.57
CA GLY A 358 -0.63 -15.60 2.59
C GLY A 358 -1.03 -16.10 3.98
N ALA A 359 -0.45 -15.54 5.06
CA ALA A 359 -0.88 -15.84 6.43
C ALA A 359 -2.31 -15.35 6.69
N ALA A 360 -2.63 -14.11 6.29
CA ALA A 360 -3.97 -13.54 6.45
C ALA A 360 -5.04 -14.37 5.71
N PHE A 361 -4.73 -14.92 4.55
CA PHE A 361 -5.62 -15.80 3.80
C PHE A 361 -5.86 -17.15 4.50
N ARG A 362 -4.81 -17.76 5.06
CA ARG A 362 -4.94 -19.01 5.82
C ARG A 362 -5.76 -18.84 7.11
N ASP A 363 -5.56 -17.74 7.83
CA ASP A 363 -6.31 -17.46 9.06
C ASP A 363 -7.80 -17.29 8.77
N ARG A 364 -8.17 -16.68 7.65
CA ARG A 364 -9.57 -16.56 7.21
C ARG A 364 -10.17 -17.90 6.79
N ALA A 365 -9.41 -18.74 6.09
CA ALA A 365 -9.86 -20.07 5.72
C ALA A 365 -10.15 -20.93 6.98
N ALA A 366 -9.29 -20.87 7.99
CA ALA A 366 -9.48 -21.57 9.25
C ALA A 366 -10.68 -21.05 10.09
N ALA A 367 -11.03 -19.77 9.98
CA ALA A 367 -12.18 -19.20 10.67
C ALA A 367 -13.53 -19.47 9.98
N SER A 368 -13.50 -19.95 8.73
CA SER A 368 -14.70 -20.20 7.91
C SER A 368 -15.07 -21.69 7.83
N GLY A 369 -14.22 -22.61 8.33
CA GLY A 369 -14.44 -24.06 8.44
C GLY A 369 -14.78 -24.47 9.85
#